data_0f6053de075667fca589f11fd6450857
#
_entry.id   0f6053de075667fca589f11fd6450857
#
_cell.length_a   1.000
_cell.length_b   1.000
_cell.length_c   1.000
_cell.angle_alpha   90.00
_cell.angle_beta   90.00
_cell.angle_gamma   90.00
#
_symmetry.space_group_name_H-M   'P 1'
#
loop_
_entity.id
_entity.type
_entity.pdbx_description
1 polymer ?
#
loop_
_entity_poly.entity_id
_entity_poly.type
_entity_poly.pdbx_seq_one_letter_code
_entity_poly.pdbx_strand_id
1 'polypeptide(L)'
;MKAGMESRPVDDLKTQSPLGKYLEHCLKGELAYQVCVEDGTPVFYPRVVAPKSASPDLAWRVSRGLGRVYATTVVFSKDQPPRNVALIDVDEGFRMMSRVEDIDPMQVRIGMRVKVRFHPGDEKQPPYPVFVPAEGAQ
;
A
#
# COMPACT_ATOMS: atom_id res chain seq x y z
N MET A 1 8.12 30.92 -18.75
CA MET A 1 8.15 30.64 -18.63
C MET A 1 7.98 30.31 -18.40
N LYS A 2 7.53 30.45 -18.19
CA LYS A 2 7.31 30.17 -18.02
C LYS A 2 7.27 29.61 -17.84
N ALA A 3 7.24 29.59 -17.92
CA ALA A 3 7.23 29.19 -17.66
C ALA A 3 7.47 28.59 -17.14
N GLY A 4 7.72 28.33 -17.20
CA GLY A 4 7.92 27.83 -16.50
C GLY A 4 8.17 27.73 -15.41
N MET A 5 8.52 28.24 -14.96
CA MET A 5 8.62 28.23 -13.91
C MET A 5 7.91 28.55 -13.27
N GLU A 6 8.02 29.20 -13.71
CA GLU A 6 7.25 29.74 -13.03
C GLU A 6 6.53 28.97 -12.22
N SER A 7 5.90 29.28 -11.67
CA SER A 7 5.21 28.52 -10.66
C SER A 7 4.92 27.13 -11.17
N ARG A 8 5.24 26.15 -10.38
CA ARG A 8 4.97 24.77 -10.73
C ARG A 8 3.50 24.48 -10.50
N PRO A 9 2.89 23.70 -11.38
CA PRO A 9 1.53 23.25 -11.13
C PRO A 9 1.42 22.50 -9.83
N VAL A 10 0.26 22.58 -9.20
CA VAL A 10 0.00 21.84 -7.96
C VAL A 10 0.19 20.34 -8.16
N ASP A 11 -0.15 19.85 -9.34
CA ASP A 11 -0.01 18.42 -9.63
C ASP A 11 1.44 17.97 -9.60
N ASP A 12 2.38 18.82 -10.05
CA ASP A 12 3.79 18.49 -9.95
C ASP A 12 4.24 18.37 -8.51
N LEU A 13 3.74 19.24 -7.66
CA LEU A 13 4.07 19.15 -6.24
C LEU A 13 3.55 17.88 -5.61
N LYS A 14 2.37 17.44 -6.02
CA LYS A 14 1.81 16.19 -5.52
C LYS A 14 2.64 14.99 -5.95
N THR A 15 3.09 14.95 -7.20
CA THR A 15 3.88 13.82 -7.67
C THR A 15 5.25 13.78 -7.03
N GLN A 16 5.74 14.91 -6.52
CA GLN A 16 7.02 14.95 -5.83
C GLN A 16 6.90 14.62 -4.35
N SER A 17 5.70 14.63 -3.80
CA SER A 17 5.51 14.26 -2.41
C SER A 17 5.62 12.75 -2.25
N PRO A 18 5.92 12.27 -1.05
CA PRO A 18 5.93 10.82 -0.82
C PRO A 18 4.62 10.15 -1.20
N LEU A 19 3.49 10.75 -0.87
CA LEU A 19 2.19 10.18 -1.24
C LEU A 19 2.02 10.18 -2.75
N GLY A 20 2.43 11.25 -3.43
CA GLY A 20 2.33 11.31 -4.88
C GLY A 20 3.14 10.22 -5.57
N LYS A 21 4.36 9.98 -5.08
CA LYS A 21 5.17 8.90 -5.64
C LYS A 21 4.56 7.54 -5.40
N TYR A 22 4.00 7.33 -4.23
CA TYR A 22 3.30 6.09 -3.92
C TYR A 22 2.13 5.86 -4.90
N LEU A 23 1.36 6.92 -5.14
CA LEU A 23 0.22 6.82 -6.04
C LEU A 23 0.64 6.57 -7.49
N GLU A 24 1.79 7.13 -7.92
CA GLU A 24 2.32 6.82 -9.25
C GLU A 24 2.61 5.33 -9.40
N HIS A 25 3.17 4.73 -8.37
CA HIS A 25 3.42 3.28 -8.41
C HIS A 25 2.12 2.50 -8.46
N CYS A 26 1.09 2.95 -7.73
CA CYS A 26 -0.21 2.30 -7.77
C CYS A 26 -0.79 2.30 -9.19
N LEU A 27 -0.60 3.39 -9.92
CA LEU A 27 -1.07 3.47 -11.30
C LEU A 27 -0.39 2.45 -12.20
N LYS A 28 0.82 2.05 -11.85
CA LYS A 28 1.57 1.03 -12.60
C LYS A 28 1.32 -0.39 -12.08
N GLY A 29 0.49 -0.53 -11.05
CA GLY A 29 0.25 -1.83 -10.44
C GLY A 29 1.38 -2.30 -9.55
N GLU A 30 2.12 -1.38 -8.96
CA GLU A 30 3.27 -1.69 -8.13
C GLU A 30 3.00 -1.27 -6.68
N LEU A 31 3.20 -2.20 -5.76
CA LEU A 31 3.14 -1.88 -4.33
C LEU A 31 4.51 -1.38 -3.92
N ALA A 32 4.63 -0.07 -3.72
CA ALA A 32 5.90 0.54 -3.41
C ALA A 32 5.99 0.90 -1.94
N TYR A 33 7.18 0.85 -1.39
CA TYR A 33 7.44 1.22 -0.01
C TYR A 33 8.80 1.89 0.06
N GLN A 34 9.06 2.52 1.18
CA GLN A 34 10.33 3.21 1.37
C GLN A 34 11.23 2.40 2.29
N VAL A 35 12.53 2.58 2.13
CA VAL A 35 13.54 1.95 2.98
C VAL A 35 14.46 3.05 3.47
N CYS A 36 14.71 3.07 4.77
CA CYS A 36 15.72 3.96 5.32
C CYS A 36 17.10 3.48 4.86
N VAL A 37 17.80 4.32 4.12
CA VAL A 37 19.08 3.93 3.54
C VAL A 37 20.12 3.65 4.62
N GLU A 38 20.03 4.34 5.74
CA GLU A 38 21.01 4.21 6.81
C GLU A 38 20.96 2.86 7.51
N ASP A 39 19.78 2.33 7.76
CA ASP A 39 19.67 1.10 8.54
C ASP A 39 18.84 0.01 7.88
N GLY A 40 18.32 0.26 6.68
CA GLY A 40 17.55 -0.75 5.95
C GLY A 40 16.13 -0.96 6.44
N THR A 41 15.67 -0.14 7.38
CA THR A 41 14.33 -0.30 7.93
C THR A 41 13.26 0.02 6.89
N PRO A 42 12.31 -0.89 6.63
CA PRO A 42 11.22 -0.58 5.72
C PRO A 42 10.23 0.39 6.36
N VAL A 43 9.73 1.29 5.53
CA VAL A 43 8.75 2.30 5.95
C VAL A 43 7.57 2.21 5.00
N PHE A 44 6.41 1.87 5.52
CA PHE A 44 5.20 1.93 4.74
C PHE A 44 4.34 3.06 5.29
N TYR A 45 3.42 3.54 4.49
CA TYR A 45 2.78 4.84 4.60
C TYR A 45 3.82 5.93 4.38
N PRO A 46 3.85 6.47 3.17
CA PRO A 46 4.94 7.35 2.71
C PRO A 46 5.26 8.46 3.69
N ARG A 47 6.55 8.70 3.88
CA ARG A 47 7.03 9.70 4.82
C ARG A 47 8.17 10.50 4.20
N VAL A 48 8.41 11.66 4.78
CA VAL A 48 9.53 12.50 4.37
C VAL A 48 10.80 12.08 5.10
N VAL A 49 10.66 11.63 6.35
CA VAL A 49 11.78 11.15 7.14
C VAL A 49 11.41 9.81 7.78
N ALA A 50 12.41 9.02 8.11
CA ALA A 50 12.19 7.74 8.78
C ALA A 50 11.60 7.98 10.17
N PRO A 51 10.61 7.18 10.59
CA PRO A 51 9.89 7.45 11.84
C PRO A 51 10.74 7.44 13.08
N LYS A 52 11.75 6.57 13.17
CA LYS A 52 12.54 6.44 14.38
C LYS A 52 13.78 7.29 14.38
N SER A 53 14.49 7.31 13.27
CA SER A 53 15.78 8.03 13.19
C SER A 53 15.62 9.45 12.67
N ALA A 54 14.45 9.78 12.13
CA ALA A 54 14.19 11.05 11.47
C ALA A 54 15.13 11.29 10.28
N SER A 55 15.73 10.23 9.74
CA SER A 55 16.60 10.36 8.59
C SER A 55 15.80 10.72 7.34
N PRO A 56 16.26 11.70 6.54
CA PRO A 56 15.61 12.01 5.27
C PRO A 56 16.05 11.08 4.13
N ASP A 57 16.99 10.19 4.39
CA ASP A 57 17.49 9.27 3.36
C ASP A 57 16.57 8.07 3.22
N LEU A 58 15.53 8.24 2.44
CA LEU A 58 14.56 7.18 2.16
C LEU A 58 14.59 6.85 0.68
N ALA A 59 14.75 5.58 0.37
CA ALA A 59 14.74 5.10 -1.01
C ALA A 59 13.44 4.34 -1.26
N TRP A 60 12.96 4.40 -2.49
CA TRP A 60 11.77 3.67 -2.90
C TRP A 60 12.13 2.29 -3.41
N ARG A 61 11.32 1.32 -3.05
CA ARG A 61 11.44 -0.05 -3.54
C ARG A 61 10.08 -0.58 -3.89
N VAL A 62 10.05 -1.56 -4.79
CA VAL A 62 8.80 -2.21 -5.18
C VAL A 62 8.75 -3.58 -4.53
N SER A 63 7.67 -3.84 -3.79
CA SER A 63 7.45 -5.12 -3.14
C SER A 63 7.05 -6.17 -4.17
N ARG A 64 7.38 -7.42 -3.92
CA ARG A 64 6.85 -8.53 -4.70
C ARG A 64 5.37 -8.75 -4.43
N GLY A 65 4.82 -8.08 -3.42
CA GLY A 65 3.40 -8.12 -3.14
C GLY A 65 2.92 -9.38 -2.44
N LEU A 66 3.82 -10.07 -1.76
CA LEU A 66 3.46 -11.28 -1.03
C LEU A 66 3.45 -11.01 0.46
N GLY A 67 2.53 -11.63 1.18
CA GLY A 67 2.44 -11.43 2.60
C GLY A 67 1.57 -12.46 3.29
N ARG A 68 1.35 -12.23 4.58
CA ARG A 68 0.49 -13.07 5.40
C ARG A 68 -0.47 -12.20 6.19
N VAL A 69 -1.65 -12.73 6.42
CA VAL A 69 -2.62 -12.04 7.27
C VAL A 69 -2.12 -12.07 8.70
N TYR A 70 -1.89 -10.90 9.28
CA TYR A 70 -1.50 -10.78 10.67
C TYR A 70 -2.72 -10.68 11.59
N ALA A 71 -3.71 -9.93 11.15
CA ALA A 71 -4.95 -9.76 11.90
C ALA A 71 -6.08 -9.55 10.91
N THR A 72 -7.28 -9.95 11.29
CA THR A 72 -8.42 -9.83 10.38
C THR A 72 -9.68 -9.61 11.18
N THR A 73 -10.60 -8.87 10.59
CA THR A 73 -11.93 -8.69 11.17
C THR A 73 -12.94 -8.55 10.04
N VAL A 74 -14.20 -8.67 10.40
CA VAL A 74 -15.30 -8.47 9.46
C VAL A 74 -16.12 -7.30 9.95
N VAL A 75 -16.36 -6.36 9.05
CA VAL A 75 -17.16 -5.17 9.35
C VAL A 75 -18.54 -5.38 8.77
N PHE A 76 -19.55 -5.29 9.64
CA PHE A 76 -20.95 -5.42 9.24
C PHE A 76 -21.58 -4.05 9.17
N SER A 77 -22.26 -3.80 8.09
CA SER A 77 -23.01 -2.56 7.89
C SER A 77 -24.45 -2.88 7.54
N LYS A 78 -25.35 -2.01 7.93
CA LYS A 78 -26.78 -2.27 7.81
C LYS A 78 -27.22 -2.52 6.36
N ASP A 79 -26.69 -1.72 5.44
CA ASP A 79 -27.17 -1.77 4.04
C ASP A 79 -26.12 -2.27 3.07
N GLN A 80 -25.06 -2.92 3.57
CA GLN A 80 -23.98 -3.40 2.74
C GLN A 80 -23.58 -4.80 3.15
N PRO A 81 -23.04 -5.58 2.22
CA PRO A 81 -22.53 -6.91 2.59
C PRO A 81 -21.35 -6.77 3.54
N PRO A 82 -21.08 -7.81 4.33
CA PRO A 82 -19.93 -7.81 5.21
C PRO A 82 -18.64 -7.56 4.43
N ARG A 83 -17.71 -6.83 5.03
CA ARG A 83 -16.44 -6.50 4.41
C ARG A 83 -15.30 -6.95 5.30
N ASN A 84 -14.25 -7.43 4.66
CA ASN A 84 -13.03 -7.79 5.40
C ASN A 84 -12.14 -6.58 5.58
N VAL A 85 -11.53 -6.47 6.74
CA VAL A 85 -10.44 -5.54 7.01
C VAL A 85 -9.32 -6.36 7.63
N ALA A 86 -8.12 -6.22 7.12
CA ALA A 86 -7.00 -7.05 7.55
C ALA A 86 -5.72 -6.22 7.67
N LEU A 87 -4.88 -6.65 8.60
CA LEU A 87 -3.49 -6.19 8.65
C LEU A 87 -2.65 -7.26 8.00
N ILE A 88 -1.84 -6.85 7.04
CA ILE A 88 -1.04 -7.75 6.23
C ILE A 88 0.44 -7.51 6.56
N ASP A 89 1.13 -8.58 6.96
CA ASP A 89 2.58 -8.54 7.08
C ASP A 89 3.17 -8.86 5.72
N VAL A 90 3.72 -7.85 5.09
CA VAL A 90 4.31 -7.99 3.76
C VAL A 90 5.72 -8.56 3.92
N ASP A 91 6.08 -9.46 3.02
CA ASP A 91 7.32 -10.23 3.15
C ASP A 91 8.57 -9.36 3.30
N GLU A 92 8.55 -8.15 2.73
CA GLU A 92 9.71 -7.26 2.84
C GLU A 92 9.87 -6.63 4.23
N GLY A 93 8.93 -6.87 5.14
CA GLY A 93 9.13 -6.49 6.52
C GLY A 93 8.30 -5.31 7.01
N PHE A 94 7.26 -4.96 6.31
CA PHE A 94 6.35 -3.92 6.79
C PHE A 94 4.92 -4.45 6.87
N ARG A 95 4.11 -3.76 7.65
CA ARG A 95 2.71 -4.14 7.87
C ARG A 95 1.81 -3.04 7.33
N MET A 96 0.74 -3.43 6.66
CA MET A 96 -0.19 -2.47 6.12
C MET A 96 -1.62 -2.91 6.36
N MET A 97 -2.51 -1.93 6.48
CA MET A 97 -3.93 -2.22 6.56
C MET A 97 -4.49 -2.33 5.15
N SER A 98 -5.24 -3.39 4.91
CA SER A 98 -5.85 -3.63 3.62
C SER A 98 -7.07 -4.52 3.81
N ARG A 99 -7.38 -5.29 2.82
CA ARG A 99 -8.44 -6.30 2.90
C ARG A 99 -8.09 -7.45 1.98
N VAL A 100 -8.72 -8.59 2.22
CA VAL A 100 -8.55 -9.76 1.36
C VAL A 100 -9.83 -9.89 0.55
N GLU A 101 -9.68 -9.88 -0.77
CA GLU A 101 -10.79 -10.03 -1.71
C GLU A 101 -10.76 -11.43 -2.34
N ASP A 102 -11.78 -11.75 -3.10
CA ASP A 102 -11.93 -13.05 -3.78
C ASP A 102 -12.06 -14.21 -2.81
N ILE A 103 -12.54 -13.93 -1.62
CA ILE A 103 -12.81 -14.94 -0.60
C ILE A 103 -13.93 -14.40 0.28
N ASP A 104 -14.74 -15.28 0.82
CA ASP A 104 -15.77 -14.88 1.78
C ASP A 104 -15.08 -14.19 2.95
N PRO A 105 -15.51 -12.97 3.34
CA PRO A 105 -14.90 -12.28 4.47
C PRO A 105 -14.79 -13.11 5.74
N MET A 106 -15.73 -14.03 5.96
CA MET A 106 -15.72 -14.89 7.14
C MET A 106 -14.70 -16.01 7.05
N GLN A 107 -14.09 -16.21 5.88
CA GLN A 107 -13.12 -17.28 5.67
C GLN A 107 -11.67 -16.80 5.71
N VAL A 108 -11.45 -15.50 5.88
CA VAL A 108 -10.10 -14.97 5.96
C VAL A 108 -9.51 -15.36 7.31
N ARG A 109 -8.29 -15.91 7.31
CA ARG A 109 -7.66 -16.45 8.52
C ARG A 109 -6.29 -15.84 8.75
N ILE A 110 -5.94 -15.70 10.02
CA ILE A 110 -4.60 -15.28 10.42
C ILE A 110 -3.61 -16.33 9.91
N GLY A 111 -2.51 -15.85 9.33
CA GLY A 111 -1.49 -16.73 8.77
C GLY A 111 -1.68 -17.10 7.31
N MET A 112 -2.85 -16.77 6.74
CA MET A 112 -3.12 -17.07 5.35
C MET A 112 -2.15 -16.32 4.45
N ARG A 113 -1.61 -17.02 3.44
CA ARG A 113 -0.75 -16.37 2.44
C ARG A 113 -1.61 -15.61 1.44
N VAL A 114 -1.18 -14.41 1.15
CA VAL A 114 -1.91 -13.52 0.24
C VAL A 114 -0.93 -12.83 -0.69
N LYS A 115 -1.47 -12.36 -1.80
CA LYS A 115 -0.69 -11.57 -2.76
C LYS A 115 -1.46 -10.32 -3.12
N VAL A 116 -0.73 -9.28 -3.49
CA VAL A 116 -1.33 -7.99 -3.81
C VAL A 116 -2.05 -8.06 -5.16
N ARG A 117 -3.15 -7.36 -5.23
CA ARG A 117 -3.85 -7.08 -6.48
C ARG A 117 -4.29 -5.63 -6.38
N PHE A 118 -4.25 -4.90 -7.48
CA PHE A 118 -4.67 -3.51 -7.45
C PHE A 118 -6.14 -3.43 -7.85
N HIS A 119 -6.94 -2.96 -6.91
CA HIS A 119 -8.34 -2.69 -7.17
C HIS A 119 -8.39 -1.50 -8.12
N PRO A 120 -9.14 -1.58 -9.23
CA PRO A 120 -9.19 -0.46 -10.15
C PRO A 120 -9.80 0.75 -9.47
N GLY A 121 -9.21 1.90 -9.72
CA GLY A 121 -9.77 3.13 -9.20
C GLY A 121 -10.97 3.56 -10.02
N ASP A 122 -11.48 4.72 -9.70
CA ASP A 122 -12.56 5.33 -10.45
C ASP A 122 -12.22 6.82 -10.63
N GLU A 123 -13.21 7.61 -11.00
CA GLU A 123 -12.98 9.04 -11.24
C GLU A 123 -12.53 9.77 -9.97
N LYS A 124 -12.85 9.23 -8.81
CA LYS A 124 -12.60 9.90 -7.53
C LYS A 124 -11.38 9.39 -6.81
N GLN A 125 -10.93 8.19 -7.13
CA GLN A 125 -9.76 7.65 -6.45
C GLN A 125 -8.94 6.78 -7.38
N PRO A 126 -7.60 6.83 -7.22
CA PRO A 126 -6.69 6.01 -8.03
C PRO A 126 -6.79 4.54 -7.64
N PRO A 127 -6.19 3.66 -8.44
CA PRO A 127 -6.07 2.27 -8.05
C PRO A 127 -5.37 2.15 -6.69
N TYR A 128 -5.79 1.16 -5.92
CA TYR A 128 -5.21 0.96 -4.59
C TYR A 128 -4.99 -0.53 -4.35
N PRO A 129 -4.01 -0.89 -3.52
CA PRO A 129 -3.69 -2.29 -3.31
C PRO A 129 -4.67 -2.97 -2.36
N VAL A 130 -5.08 -4.14 -2.75
CA VAL A 130 -5.80 -5.09 -1.90
C VAL A 130 -5.07 -6.41 -2.02
N PHE A 131 -5.49 -7.41 -1.28
CA PHE A 131 -4.85 -8.71 -1.32
C PHE A 131 -5.87 -9.78 -1.66
N VAL A 132 -5.40 -10.84 -2.28
CA VAL A 132 -6.21 -12.02 -2.59
C VAL A 132 -5.45 -13.24 -2.09
N PRO A 133 -6.13 -14.36 -1.84
CA PRO A 133 -5.43 -15.58 -1.42
C PRO A 133 -4.36 -15.95 -2.45
N ALA A 134 -3.17 -16.26 -1.94
CA ALA A 134 -2.07 -16.66 -2.81
C ALA A 134 -2.25 -18.11 -3.18
N GLU A 135 -2.34 -18.36 -4.48
CA GLU A 135 -2.59 -19.70 -4.96
C GLU A 135 -1.41 -20.62 -4.63
N GLY A 136 -1.70 -21.80 -4.12
CA GLY A 136 -0.68 -22.76 -3.80
C GLY A 136 0.13 -22.47 -2.56
N ALA A 137 -0.11 -21.37 -1.89
CA ALA A 137 0.62 -21.02 -0.67
C ALA A 137 -0.14 -21.50 0.55
N GLN A 138 0.56 -22.07 1.48
CA GLN A 138 -0.05 -22.60 2.69
C GLN A 138 0.49 -21.94 3.93
#